data_1bbfac08412a1d6590ee2366e4d46729
#
_entry.id   1bbfac08412a1d6590ee2366e4d46729
#
_cell.length_a   1.000
_cell.length_b   1.000
_cell.length_c   1.000
_cell.angle_alpha   90.00
_cell.angle_beta   90.00
_cell.angle_gamma   90.00
#
_symmetry.space_group_name_H-M   'P 1'
#
loop_
_entity.id
_entity.type
_entity.pdbx_description
1 polymer ?
#
loop_
_entity_poly.entity_id
_entity_poly.type
_entity_poly.pdbx_seq_one_letter_code
_entity_poly.pdbx_strand_id
1 'polypeptide(L)'
;MTAETKSITKLSLSLSEYLDDKQLEQVKKAFFYASNAHSGQFRSSGDPYVSHPIAVAKILADFKMDGDCLTAAILHDVIEDSGIPKSYLKNEFNVDVANLVDGVSKLDKISLTSKQEEQAENFQKMLLAMSKDIRVIVLKLADRLHNMRTLKYLNKEKQKRIATETLEIYAPIAHRLGTVSYTHLTLPTIP
;
A
#
# COMPACT_ATOMS: atom_id res chain seq x y z
N MET A 1 -18.28 -4.97 18.60
CA MET A 1 -17.12 -5.09 17.70
C MET A 1 -17.34 -4.16 16.52
N THR A 2 -16.42 -3.23 16.28
CA THR A 2 -16.48 -2.32 15.11
C THR A 2 -16.26 -3.10 13.81
N ALA A 3 -16.61 -2.48 12.67
CA ALA A 3 -16.37 -3.09 11.35
C ALA A 3 -14.88 -3.36 11.10
N GLU A 4 -14.02 -2.45 11.58
CA GLU A 4 -12.56 -2.55 11.49
C GLU A 4 -12.03 -3.74 12.30
N THR A 5 -12.54 -3.93 13.54
CA THR A 5 -12.15 -5.08 14.38
C THR A 5 -12.54 -6.41 13.72
N LYS A 6 -13.70 -6.47 13.05
CA LYS A 6 -14.10 -7.67 12.28
C LYS A 6 -13.16 -7.91 11.10
N SER A 7 -12.75 -6.84 10.40
CA SER A 7 -11.87 -6.93 9.24
C SER A 7 -10.48 -7.44 9.61
N ILE A 8 -9.89 -6.91 10.69
CA ILE A 8 -8.57 -7.39 11.14
C ILE A 8 -8.63 -8.82 11.69
N THR A 9 -9.71 -9.19 12.39
CA THR A 9 -9.89 -10.58 12.86
C THR A 9 -9.95 -11.55 11.67
N LYS A 10 -10.69 -11.20 10.62
CA LYS A 10 -10.77 -12.02 9.40
C LYS A 10 -9.42 -12.12 8.69
N LEU A 11 -8.68 -11.01 8.60
CA LEU A 11 -7.33 -11.01 8.04
C LEU A 11 -6.41 -11.89 8.88
N SER A 12 -6.39 -11.74 10.21
CA SER A 12 -5.55 -12.54 11.11
C SER A 12 -5.81 -14.04 10.98
N LEU A 13 -7.06 -14.47 10.79
CA LEU A 13 -7.39 -15.87 10.54
C LEU A 13 -6.78 -16.41 9.24
N SER A 14 -6.80 -15.62 8.16
CA SER A 14 -6.15 -16.00 6.90
C SER A 14 -4.63 -16.01 7.02
N LEU A 15 -4.05 -15.09 7.80
CA LEU A 15 -2.61 -15.00 8.02
C LEU A 15 -2.08 -16.16 8.89
N SER A 16 -2.86 -16.66 9.85
CA SER A 16 -2.47 -17.77 10.73
C SER A 16 -2.25 -19.09 9.98
N GLU A 17 -2.65 -19.19 8.71
CA GLU A 17 -2.38 -20.34 7.86
C GLU A 17 -0.91 -20.46 7.45
N TYR A 18 -0.12 -19.36 7.52
CA TYR A 18 1.26 -19.34 7.01
C TYR A 18 2.25 -18.45 7.78
N LEU A 19 1.78 -17.56 8.65
CA LEU A 19 2.63 -16.75 9.53
C LEU A 19 2.74 -17.41 10.91
N ASP A 20 3.87 -17.21 11.56
CA ASP A 20 4.04 -17.58 12.96
C ASP A 20 3.35 -16.58 13.92
N ASP A 21 3.24 -16.97 15.19
CA ASP A 21 2.57 -16.18 16.22
C ASP A 21 3.22 -14.79 16.40
N LYS A 22 4.55 -14.69 16.31
CA LYS A 22 5.29 -13.45 16.45
C LYS A 22 4.96 -12.47 15.31
N GLN A 23 4.92 -12.96 14.09
CA GLN A 23 4.55 -12.18 12.91
C GLN A 23 3.08 -11.74 12.99
N LEU A 24 2.19 -12.61 13.43
CA LEU A 24 0.78 -12.27 13.65
C LEU A 24 0.59 -11.17 14.69
N GLU A 25 1.30 -11.25 15.81
CA GLU A 25 1.25 -10.21 16.84
C GLU A 25 1.81 -8.87 16.32
N GLN A 26 2.86 -8.90 15.52
CA GLN A 26 3.41 -7.71 14.88
C GLN A 26 2.38 -7.04 13.94
N VAL A 27 1.68 -7.82 13.12
CA VAL A 27 0.61 -7.32 12.24
C VAL A 27 -0.55 -6.74 13.04
N LYS A 28 -0.98 -7.38 14.13
CA LYS A 28 -2.03 -6.85 15.02
C LYS A 28 -1.58 -5.55 15.69
N LYS A 29 -0.34 -5.49 16.18
CA LYS A 29 0.24 -4.25 16.76
C LYS A 29 0.20 -3.12 15.75
N ALA A 30 0.59 -3.38 14.49
CA ALA A 30 0.54 -2.39 13.42
C ALA A 30 -0.88 -1.87 13.15
N PHE A 31 -1.87 -2.74 13.18
CA PHE A 31 -3.27 -2.33 13.03
C PHE A 31 -3.72 -1.37 14.14
N PHE A 32 -3.46 -1.69 15.40
CA PHE A 32 -3.83 -0.80 16.50
C PHE A 32 -3.11 0.55 16.41
N TYR A 33 -1.84 0.51 16.00
CA TYR A 33 -1.05 1.71 15.80
C TYR A 33 -1.61 2.60 14.67
N ALA A 34 -1.86 2.03 13.50
CA ALA A 34 -2.44 2.74 12.36
C ALA A 34 -3.86 3.27 12.66
N SER A 35 -4.67 2.49 13.38
CA SER A 35 -6.02 2.92 13.80
C SER A 35 -5.97 4.16 14.70
N ASN A 36 -5.01 4.23 15.61
CA ASN A 36 -4.81 5.40 16.47
C ASN A 36 -4.27 6.60 15.68
N ALA A 37 -3.29 6.37 14.79
CA ALA A 37 -2.66 7.42 13.98
C ALA A 37 -3.66 8.09 13.01
N HIS A 38 -4.61 7.31 12.49
CA HIS A 38 -5.67 7.77 11.57
C HIS A 38 -7.03 7.99 12.26
N SER A 39 -7.05 8.12 13.60
CA SER A 39 -8.29 8.33 14.34
C SER A 39 -9.01 9.60 13.88
N GLY A 40 -10.30 9.48 13.58
CA GLY A 40 -11.12 10.60 13.08
C GLY A 40 -10.92 10.93 11.59
N GLN A 41 -10.05 10.22 10.88
CA GLN A 41 -9.87 10.40 9.43
C GLN A 41 -10.80 9.45 8.64
N PHE A 42 -11.32 9.95 7.52
CA PHE A 42 -12.24 9.21 6.65
C PHE A 42 -11.79 9.27 5.19
N ARG A 43 -12.04 8.19 4.45
CA ARG A 43 -11.88 8.13 3.00
C ARG A 43 -13.01 8.90 2.30
N SER A 44 -12.82 9.21 1.02
CA SER A 44 -13.88 9.81 0.19
C SER A 44 -15.13 8.92 0.05
N SER A 45 -15.06 7.64 0.37
CA SER A 45 -16.19 6.72 0.46
C SER A 45 -17.02 6.89 1.72
N GLY A 46 -16.52 7.61 2.74
CA GLY A 46 -17.09 7.71 4.07
C GLY A 46 -16.61 6.64 5.05
N ASP A 47 -15.84 5.66 4.59
CA ASP A 47 -15.25 4.63 5.46
C ASP A 47 -14.12 5.21 6.33
N PRO A 48 -13.88 4.69 7.55
CA PRO A 48 -12.70 5.02 8.35
C PRO A 48 -11.41 4.79 7.54
N TYR A 49 -10.44 5.70 7.68
CA TYR A 49 -9.21 5.66 6.88
C TYR A 49 -8.48 4.32 6.96
N VAL A 50 -8.41 3.72 8.15
CA VAL A 50 -7.73 2.44 8.41
C VAL A 50 -8.27 1.27 7.57
N SER A 51 -9.47 1.40 6.98
CA SER A 51 -10.03 0.40 6.06
C SER A 51 -9.16 0.18 4.82
N HIS A 52 -8.47 1.25 4.37
CA HIS A 52 -7.56 1.20 3.23
C HIS A 52 -6.31 0.34 3.49
N PRO A 53 -5.47 0.61 4.50
CA PRO A 53 -4.29 -0.20 4.76
C PRO A 53 -4.64 -1.67 5.08
N ILE A 54 -5.79 -1.95 5.72
CA ILE A 54 -6.26 -3.33 5.89
C ILE A 54 -6.54 -4.00 4.53
N ALA A 55 -7.17 -3.29 3.61
CA ALA A 55 -7.46 -3.83 2.27
C ALA A 55 -6.17 -4.07 1.46
N VAL A 56 -5.17 -3.17 1.58
CA VAL A 56 -3.84 -3.36 0.98
C VAL A 56 -3.15 -4.59 1.56
N ALA A 57 -3.13 -4.74 2.89
CA ALA A 57 -2.58 -5.92 3.55
C ALA A 57 -3.28 -7.22 3.13
N LYS A 58 -4.61 -7.17 2.91
CA LYS A 58 -5.36 -8.33 2.41
C LYS A 58 -4.95 -8.72 0.99
N ILE A 59 -4.75 -7.75 0.09
CA ILE A 59 -4.24 -8.02 -1.25
C ILE A 59 -2.87 -8.72 -1.17
N LEU A 60 -1.98 -8.26 -0.31
CA LEU A 60 -0.65 -8.85 -0.11
C LEU A 60 -0.71 -10.23 0.55
N ALA A 61 -1.68 -10.47 1.44
CA ALA A 61 -1.93 -11.78 2.04
C ALA A 61 -2.36 -12.83 0.99
N ASP A 62 -3.12 -12.43 -0.02
CA ASP A 62 -3.49 -13.31 -1.14
C ASP A 62 -2.25 -13.77 -1.94
N PHE A 63 -1.17 -12.98 -1.92
CA PHE A 63 0.16 -13.33 -2.48
C PHE A 63 1.09 -14.00 -1.48
N LYS A 64 0.63 -14.34 -0.26
CA LYS A 64 1.42 -14.97 0.80
C LYS A 64 2.68 -14.18 1.16
N MET A 65 2.60 -12.85 1.16
CA MET A 65 3.72 -11.98 1.55
C MET A 65 4.06 -12.15 3.04
N ASP A 66 5.32 -11.93 3.38
CA ASP A 66 5.84 -12.10 4.74
C ASP A 66 5.27 -11.08 5.76
N GLY A 67 5.44 -11.37 7.05
CA GLY A 67 4.90 -10.56 8.14
C GLY A 67 5.38 -9.11 8.15
N ASP A 68 6.63 -8.84 7.76
CA ASP A 68 7.17 -7.47 7.68
C ASP A 68 6.53 -6.68 6.55
N CYS A 69 6.31 -7.31 5.40
CA CYS A 69 5.60 -6.69 4.27
C CYS A 69 4.14 -6.35 4.64
N LEU A 70 3.44 -7.27 5.31
CA LEU A 70 2.06 -7.04 5.77
C LEU A 70 1.98 -5.96 6.85
N THR A 71 2.93 -5.95 7.78
CA THR A 71 3.07 -4.90 8.80
C THR A 71 3.31 -3.55 8.15
N ALA A 72 4.24 -3.48 7.19
CA ALA A 72 4.51 -2.26 6.42
C ALA A 72 3.29 -1.81 5.61
N ALA A 73 2.50 -2.73 5.06
CA ALA A 73 1.27 -2.40 4.35
C ALA A 73 0.23 -1.71 5.25
N ILE A 74 0.12 -2.13 6.51
CA ILE A 74 -0.79 -1.49 7.47
C ILE A 74 -0.28 -0.12 7.89
N LEU A 75 1.03 0.10 7.86
CA LEU A 75 1.68 1.33 8.33
C LEU A 75 2.09 2.30 7.21
N HIS A 76 1.85 1.99 5.93
CA HIS A 76 2.48 2.67 4.80
C HIS A 76 2.21 4.18 4.74
N ASP A 77 1.04 4.62 5.18
CA ASP A 77 0.63 6.03 5.17
C ASP A 77 1.01 6.79 6.45
N VAL A 78 1.42 6.10 7.54
CA VAL A 78 1.61 6.78 8.84
C VAL A 78 2.75 7.80 8.85
N ILE A 79 3.79 7.60 8.03
CA ILE A 79 4.90 8.59 7.91
C ILE A 79 4.38 9.88 7.27
N GLU A 80 3.57 9.76 6.23
CA GLU A 80 3.09 10.92 5.45
C GLU A 80 1.94 11.64 6.15
N ASP A 81 0.94 10.88 6.57
CA ASP A 81 -0.30 11.46 7.09
C ASP A 81 -0.22 11.86 8.56
N SER A 82 0.64 11.20 9.35
CA SER A 82 0.75 11.45 10.79
C SER A 82 2.09 12.01 11.22
N GLY A 83 3.04 12.23 10.28
CA GLY A 83 4.35 12.81 10.57
C GLY A 83 5.25 11.96 11.46
N ILE A 84 4.97 10.67 11.57
CA ILE A 84 5.72 9.73 12.43
C ILE A 84 7.08 9.46 11.79
N PRO A 85 8.20 9.69 12.52
CA PRO A 85 9.52 9.51 11.94
C PRO A 85 9.87 8.03 11.76
N LYS A 86 10.65 7.73 10.72
CA LYS A 86 11.16 6.37 10.43
C LYS A 86 11.85 5.71 11.62
N SER A 87 12.60 6.50 12.41
CA SER A 87 13.30 6.00 13.62
C SER A 87 12.33 5.41 14.64
N TYR A 88 11.15 5.98 14.76
CA TYR A 88 10.12 5.45 15.65
C TYR A 88 9.62 4.09 15.17
N LEU A 89 9.31 3.93 13.88
CA LEU A 89 8.90 2.65 13.33
C LEU A 89 9.97 1.57 13.48
N LYS A 90 11.25 1.94 13.33
CA LYS A 90 12.37 1.04 13.55
C LYS A 90 12.42 0.52 15.01
N ASN A 91 12.14 1.36 15.98
CA ASN A 91 12.19 1.00 17.41
C ASN A 91 10.95 0.19 17.83
N GLU A 92 9.77 0.57 17.32
CA GLU A 92 8.52 -0.09 17.68
C GLU A 92 8.29 -1.43 16.99
N PHE A 93 8.79 -1.59 15.77
CA PHE A 93 8.62 -2.79 14.96
C PHE A 93 9.98 -3.42 14.66
N ASN A 94 10.60 -3.07 13.56
CA ASN A 94 11.97 -3.46 13.22
C ASN A 94 12.52 -2.60 12.05
N VAL A 95 13.77 -2.86 11.67
CA VAL A 95 14.45 -2.11 10.60
C VAL A 95 13.84 -2.36 9.22
N ASP A 96 13.37 -3.58 8.96
CA ASP A 96 12.81 -3.97 7.65
C ASP A 96 11.45 -3.31 7.42
N VAL A 97 10.56 -3.35 8.40
CA VAL A 97 9.28 -2.62 8.36
C VAL A 97 9.52 -1.12 8.14
N ALA A 98 10.43 -0.51 8.90
CA ALA A 98 10.72 0.91 8.76
C ALA A 98 11.31 1.27 7.39
N ASN A 99 12.13 0.39 6.81
CA ASN A 99 12.68 0.58 5.46
C ASN A 99 11.62 0.42 4.38
N LEU A 100 10.72 -0.55 4.50
CA LEU A 100 9.61 -0.76 3.56
C LEU A 100 8.67 0.45 3.55
N VAL A 101 8.23 0.92 4.71
CA VAL A 101 7.34 2.10 4.83
C VAL A 101 8.02 3.35 4.26
N ASP A 102 9.28 3.62 4.64
CA ASP A 102 10.07 4.74 4.10
C ASP A 102 10.27 4.64 2.58
N GLY A 103 10.47 3.42 2.07
CA GLY A 103 10.60 3.17 0.63
C GLY A 103 9.33 3.52 -0.14
N VAL A 104 8.17 3.12 0.35
CA VAL A 104 6.86 3.43 -0.25
C VAL A 104 6.60 4.93 -0.20
N SER A 105 6.77 5.58 0.97
CA SER A 105 6.61 7.01 1.15
C SER A 105 7.50 7.83 0.21
N LYS A 106 8.73 7.40 -0.05
CA LYS A 106 9.62 8.05 -1.03
C LYS A 106 9.13 7.93 -2.46
N LEU A 107 8.48 6.82 -2.82
CA LEU A 107 7.87 6.67 -4.14
C LEU A 107 6.68 7.61 -4.32
N ASP A 108 5.91 7.89 -3.27
CA ASP A 108 4.77 8.80 -3.32
C ASP A 108 5.17 10.27 -3.52
N LYS A 109 6.33 10.66 -3.00
CA LYS A 109 6.87 12.03 -3.15
C LYS A 109 7.45 12.33 -4.53
N ILE A 110 7.46 11.36 -5.43
CA ILE A 110 7.87 11.55 -6.81
C ILE A 110 6.74 12.29 -7.53
N SER A 111 6.81 13.62 -7.59
CA SER A 111 5.82 14.45 -8.30
C SER A 111 6.08 14.47 -9.81
N LEU A 112 4.98 14.38 -10.57
CA LEU A 112 4.98 14.32 -12.03
C LEU A 112 4.89 15.76 -12.58
N THR A 113 5.98 16.43 -12.96
CA THR A 113 5.98 17.81 -13.48
C THR A 113 6.13 17.95 -14.99
N SER A 114 6.75 17.02 -15.73
CA SER A 114 6.75 17.05 -17.21
C SER A 114 6.71 15.67 -17.87
N LYS A 115 6.00 15.56 -19.03
CA LYS A 115 5.50 14.25 -19.51
C LYS A 115 6.53 13.22 -20.02
N GLN A 116 7.72 13.56 -20.40
CA GLN A 116 8.65 12.60 -21.01
C GLN A 116 9.95 12.38 -20.21
N GLU A 117 10.54 13.41 -19.67
CA GLU A 117 11.76 13.28 -18.83
C GLU A 117 11.42 12.66 -17.48
N GLU A 118 10.25 12.93 -16.96
CA GLU A 118 9.75 12.41 -15.69
C GLU A 118 9.40 10.93 -15.73
N GLN A 119 8.85 10.41 -16.81
CA GLN A 119 8.60 8.97 -16.92
C GLN A 119 9.89 8.17 -16.81
N ALA A 120 10.98 8.66 -17.42
CA ALA A 120 12.30 8.04 -17.33
C ALA A 120 12.88 8.12 -15.91
N GLU A 121 12.79 9.29 -15.27
CA GLU A 121 13.28 9.51 -13.91
C GLU A 121 12.49 8.72 -12.86
N ASN A 122 11.17 8.69 -12.98
CA ASN A 122 10.29 7.90 -12.12
C ASN A 122 10.55 6.39 -12.27
N PHE A 123 10.73 5.93 -13.51
CA PHE A 123 11.09 4.55 -13.77
C PHE A 123 12.46 4.20 -13.17
N GLN A 124 13.43 5.10 -13.28
CA GLN A 124 14.76 4.91 -12.69
C GLN A 124 14.72 4.89 -11.15
N LYS A 125 13.95 5.78 -10.52
CA LYS A 125 13.76 5.80 -9.05
C LYS A 125 13.05 4.55 -8.56
N MET A 126 12.06 4.05 -9.32
CA MET A 126 11.40 2.78 -9.02
C MET A 126 12.34 1.59 -9.17
N LEU A 127 13.16 1.54 -10.23
CA LEU A 127 14.18 0.52 -10.38
C LEU A 127 15.19 0.54 -9.23
N LEU A 128 15.56 1.73 -8.75
CA LEU A 128 16.46 1.89 -7.61
C LEU A 128 15.80 1.41 -6.30
N ALA A 129 14.51 1.66 -6.11
CA ALA A 129 13.76 1.13 -4.97
C ALA A 129 13.67 -0.40 -5.03
N MET A 130 13.39 -0.96 -6.21
CA MET A 130 13.37 -2.41 -6.46
C MET A 130 14.73 -3.07 -6.20
N SER A 131 15.83 -2.38 -6.51
CA SER A 131 17.18 -2.91 -6.28
C SER A 131 17.52 -3.05 -4.80
N LYS A 132 16.83 -2.31 -3.93
CA LYS A 132 17.01 -2.39 -2.47
C LYS A 132 16.11 -3.45 -1.85
N ASP A 133 14.84 -3.43 -2.16
CA ASP A 133 13.86 -4.42 -1.70
C ASP A 133 12.64 -4.41 -2.63
N ILE A 134 12.42 -5.52 -3.33
CA ILE A 134 11.31 -5.65 -4.28
C ILE A 134 9.94 -5.54 -3.60
N ARG A 135 9.84 -5.84 -2.30
CA ARG A 135 8.59 -5.74 -1.54
C ARG A 135 8.03 -4.32 -1.53
N VAL A 136 8.89 -3.28 -1.65
CA VAL A 136 8.45 -1.87 -1.76
C VAL A 136 7.54 -1.67 -2.97
N ILE A 137 7.92 -2.21 -4.13
CA ILE A 137 7.11 -2.11 -5.35
C ILE A 137 5.86 -2.97 -5.26
N VAL A 138 5.96 -4.19 -4.73
CA VAL A 138 4.80 -5.09 -4.56
C VAL A 138 3.76 -4.43 -3.65
N LEU A 139 4.19 -3.81 -2.55
CA LEU A 139 3.33 -3.06 -1.64
C LEU A 139 2.69 -1.86 -2.37
N LYS A 140 3.49 -1.07 -3.12
CA LYS A 140 2.97 0.07 -3.87
C LYS A 140 1.97 -0.34 -4.96
N LEU A 141 2.17 -1.47 -5.61
CA LEU A 141 1.20 -2.02 -6.56
C LEU A 141 -0.10 -2.45 -5.87
N ALA A 142 -0.03 -3.06 -4.68
CA ALA A 142 -1.22 -3.42 -3.89
C ALA A 142 -2.00 -2.18 -3.43
N ASP A 143 -1.30 -1.12 -2.97
CA ASP A 143 -1.90 0.19 -2.67
C ASP A 143 -2.61 0.77 -3.91
N ARG A 144 -1.91 0.84 -5.04
CA ARG A 144 -2.48 1.34 -6.29
C ARG A 144 -3.70 0.53 -6.73
N LEU A 145 -3.66 -0.79 -6.61
CA LEU A 145 -4.80 -1.66 -6.93
C LEU A 145 -6.02 -1.33 -6.05
N HIS A 146 -5.83 -1.14 -4.75
CA HIS A 146 -6.94 -0.74 -3.88
C HIS A 146 -7.47 0.65 -4.23
N ASN A 147 -6.60 1.61 -4.54
CA ASN A 147 -6.99 2.95 -4.98
C ASN A 147 -7.81 2.89 -6.29
N MET A 148 -7.46 2.03 -7.24
CA MET A 148 -8.25 1.80 -8.46
C MET A 148 -9.61 1.19 -8.15
N ARG A 149 -9.72 0.21 -7.22
CA ARG A 149 -11.00 -0.38 -6.80
C ARG A 149 -11.95 0.62 -6.15
N THR A 150 -11.40 1.68 -5.54
CA THR A 150 -12.16 2.74 -4.85
C THR A 150 -12.24 4.05 -5.66
N LEU A 151 -11.80 4.04 -6.89
CA LEU A 151 -11.68 5.23 -7.76
C LEU A 151 -13.00 5.99 -7.94
N LYS A 152 -14.13 5.27 -7.96
CA LYS A 152 -15.48 5.81 -8.14
C LYS A 152 -15.90 6.86 -7.10
N TYR A 153 -15.29 6.86 -5.93
CA TYR A 153 -15.59 7.81 -4.84
C TYR A 153 -14.84 9.14 -4.98
N LEU A 154 -13.93 9.26 -5.93
CA LEU A 154 -13.17 10.48 -6.20
C LEU A 154 -13.88 11.36 -7.26
N ASN A 155 -13.53 12.65 -7.31
CA ASN A 155 -13.98 13.51 -8.40
C ASN A 155 -13.34 13.11 -9.74
N LYS A 156 -13.96 13.55 -10.86
CA LYS A 156 -13.56 13.15 -12.22
C LYS A 156 -12.11 13.50 -12.58
N GLU A 157 -11.59 14.62 -12.12
CA GLU A 157 -10.21 15.03 -12.37
C GLU A 157 -9.20 14.09 -11.69
N LYS A 158 -9.44 13.79 -10.41
CA LYS A 158 -8.63 12.82 -9.66
C LYS A 158 -8.74 11.43 -10.25
N GLN A 159 -9.94 10.99 -10.65
CA GLN A 159 -10.13 9.71 -11.32
C GLN A 159 -9.25 9.61 -12.57
N LYS A 160 -9.32 10.62 -13.46
CA LYS A 160 -8.55 10.65 -14.71
C LYS A 160 -7.05 10.63 -14.43
N ARG A 161 -6.57 11.46 -13.52
CA ARG A 161 -5.14 11.51 -13.15
C ARG A 161 -4.64 10.17 -12.66
N ILE A 162 -5.33 9.55 -11.67
CA ILE A 162 -4.93 8.27 -11.08
C ILE A 162 -4.99 7.15 -12.12
N ALA A 163 -6.00 7.13 -12.99
CA ALA A 163 -6.13 6.14 -14.06
C ALA A 163 -4.99 6.26 -15.08
N THR A 164 -4.67 7.48 -15.54
CA THR A 164 -3.58 7.73 -16.48
C THR A 164 -2.24 7.28 -15.89
N GLU A 165 -1.92 7.71 -14.66
CA GLU A 165 -0.71 7.32 -13.96
C GLU A 165 -0.61 5.79 -13.78
N THR A 166 -1.74 5.13 -13.49
CA THR A 166 -1.77 3.68 -13.35
C THR A 166 -1.46 2.98 -14.67
N LEU A 167 -2.03 3.43 -15.79
CA LEU A 167 -1.81 2.86 -17.11
C LEU A 167 -0.38 3.11 -17.64
N GLU A 168 0.15 4.30 -17.41
CA GLU A 168 1.45 4.70 -17.97
C GLU A 168 2.64 4.16 -17.16
N ILE A 169 2.48 3.97 -15.84
CA ILE A 169 3.61 3.63 -14.95
C ILE A 169 3.40 2.26 -14.30
N TYR A 170 2.31 2.09 -13.52
CA TYR A 170 2.17 0.92 -12.65
C TYR A 170 1.81 -0.36 -13.41
N ALA A 171 0.96 -0.28 -14.44
CA ALA A 171 0.57 -1.44 -15.22
C ALA A 171 1.74 -2.07 -16.00
N PRO A 172 2.63 -1.31 -16.69
CA PRO A 172 3.83 -1.86 -17.31
C PRO A 172 4.78 -2.55 -16.32
N ILE A 173 4.90 -2.03 -15.09
CA ILE A 173 5.73 -2.64 -14.06
C ILE A 173 5.12 -3.93 -13.56
N ALA A 174 3.83 -3.92 -13.24
CA ALA A 174 3.09 -5.11 -12.83
C ALA A 174 3.19 -6.22 -13.89
N HIS A 175 3.10 -5.86 -15.18
CA HIS A 175 3.25 -6.80 -16.28
C HIS A 175 4.66 -7.42 -16.31
N ARG A 176 5.72 -6.61 -16.15
CA ARG A 176 7.12 -7.10 -16.14
C ARG A 176 7.44 -7.98 -14.93
N LEU A 177 6.76 -7.77 -13.81
CA LEU A 177 6.87 -8.62 -12.61
C LEU A 177 6.06 -9.91 -12.72
N GLY A 178 5.38 -10.16 -13.84
CA GLY A 178 4.58 -11.37 -14.07
C GLY A 178 3.25 -11.39 -13.31
N THR A 179 2.84 -10.27 -12.69
CA THR A 179 1.56 -10.16 -11.99
C THR A 179 0.42 -9.89 -12.97
N VAL A 180 0.25 -10.78 -13.96
CA VAL A 180 -0.70 -10.60 -15.09
C VAL A 180 -2.15 -10.44 -14.60
N SER A 181 -2.52 -11.13 -13.53
CA SER A 181 -3.84 -10.96 -12.89
C SER A 181 -4.09 -9.54 -12.40
N TYR A 182 -3.04 -8.78 -12.09
CA TYR A 182 -3.11 -7.39 -11.70
C TYR A 182 -3.56 -6.49 -12.86
N THR A 183 -3.07 -6.74 -14.07
CA THR A 183 -3.41 -5.93 -15.25
C THR A 183 -4.86 -6.13 -15.72
N HIS A 184 -5.43 -7.34 -15.54
CA HIS A 184 -6.83 -7.62 -15.87
C HIS A 184 -7.81 -7.04 -14.84
N LEU A 185 -7.40 -6.86 -13.58
CA LEU A 185 -8.23 -6.29 -12.51
C LEU A 185 -8.21 -4.75 -12.46
N THR A 186 -7.21 -4.11 -13.08
CA THR A 186 -7.00 -2.65 -12.98
C THR A 186 -7.67 -1.85 -14.08
N LEU A 187 -8.27 -2.51 -15.09
CA LEU A 187 -9.01 -1.83 -16.14
C LEU A 187 -10.53 -1.96 -15.89
N PRO A 188 -11.13 -1.12 -15.01
CA PRO A 188 -12.54 -0.85 -15.20
C PRO A 188 -12.64 -0.22 -16.57
N THR A 189 -13.55 -0.72 -17.40
CA THR A 189 -13.97 -0.07 -18.65
C THR A 189 -14.16 1.41 -18.36
N ILE A 190 -13.19 2.22 -18.78
CA ILE A 190 -13.32 3.68 -18.75
C ILE A 190 -14.27 4.00 -19.89
N PRO A 191 -15.43 4.60 -19.60
CA PRO A 191 -16.36 5.01 -20.65
C PRO A 191 -15.75 6.10 -21.54
#